data_f1c5b905d32eeda02d176acabe3465de
#
_entry.id   f1c5b905d32eeda02d176acabe3465de
#
_cell.length_a   1.000
_cell.length_b   1.000
_cell.length_c   1.000
_cell.angle_alpha   90.00
_cell.angle_beta   90.00
_cell.angle_gamma   90.00
#
_symmetry.space_group_name_H-M   'P 1'
#
loop_
_entity.id
_entity.type
_entity.pdbx_description
1 polymer ?
#
loop_
_entity_poly.entity_id
_entity_poly.type
_entity_poly.pdbx_seq_one_letter_code
_entity_poly.pdbx_strand_id
1 'polypeptide(L)'
;MTHAFFSDPAEKILTELTPTERAAVESVRRSLEDDPAQGRGLPDADPRSESRVVELLPEQTGGRGISVVYRYSQDLDACLILWLIAGP
;
A
#
# COMPACT_ATOMS: atom_id res chain seq x y z
N MET A 1 15.24 -7.01 6.71
CA MET A 1 13.96 -7.15 6.02
C MET A 1 12.97 -6.11 6.54
N THR A 2 12.36 -5.38 5.65
CA THR A 2 11.40 -4.35 6.02
C THR A 2 10.08 -4.97 6.46
N HIS A 3 9.46 -4.42 7.48
CA HIS A 3 8.13 -4.81 7.92
C HIS A 3 7.07 -3.94 7.25
N ALA A 4 5.97 -4.54 6.83
CA ALA A 4 4.86 -3.81 6.20
C ALA A 4 3.55 -4.11 6.93
N PHE A 5 2.84 -3.06 7.30
CA PHE A 5 1.62 -3.12 8.11
C PHE A 5 0.50 -2.30 7.47
N PHE A 6 -0.73 -2.68 7.77
CA PHE A 6 -1.89 -1.83 7.47
C PHE A 6 -2.20 -0.95 8.67
N SER A 7 -2.52 0.33 8.41
CA SER A 7 -3.13 1.19 9.43
C SER A 7 -4.55 0.70 9.72
N ASP A 8 -5.13 1.17 10.83
CA ASP A 8 -6.52 0.82 11.16
C ASP A 8 -7.50 1.23 10.05
N PRO A 9 -7.43 2.47 9.49
CA PRO A 9 -8.28 2.82 8.36
C PRO A 9 -8.09 1.92 7.14
N ALA A 10 -6.84 1.54 6.83
CA ALA A 10 -6.57 0.64 5.70
C ALA A 10 -7.15 -0.75 5.94
N GLU A 11 -7.03 -1.28 7.14
CA GLU A 11 -7.61 -2.58 7.49
C GLU A 11 -9.13 -2.57 7.34
N LYS A 12 -9.76 -1.47 7.74
CA LYS A 12 -11.21 -1.33 7.61
C LYS A 12 -11.63 -1.39 6.15
N ILE A 13 -10.91 -0.66 5.28
CA ILE A 13 -11.20 -0.68 3.85
C ILE A 13 -10.95 -2.07 3.28
N LEU A 14 -9.89 -2.74 3.73
CA LEU A 14 -9.54 -4.08 3.28
C LEU A 14 -10.71 -5.07 3.48
N THR A 15 -11.44 -4.95 4.59
CA THR A 15 -12.58 -5.83 4.87
C THR A 15 -13.74 -5.59 3.91
N GLU A 16 -13.78 -4.43 3.24
CA GLU A 16 -14.84 -4.07 2.30
C GLU A 16 -14.53 -4.49 0.86
N LEU A 17 -13.31 -4.97 0.62
CA LEU A 17 -12.88 -5.40 -0.72
C LEU A 17 -13.34 -6.83 -1.01
N THR A 18 -13.42 -7.15 -2.29
CA THR A 18 -13.67 -8.53 -2.71
C THR A 18 -12.46 -9.41 -2.35
N PRO A 19 -12.63 -10.75 -2.28
CA PRO A 19 -11.49 -11.63 -2.02
C PRO A 19 -10.34 -11.46 -3.01
N THR A 20 -10.64 -11.26 -4.30
CA THR A 20 -9.62 -11.05 -5.33
C THR A 20 -8.88 -9.74 -5.11
N GLU A 21 -9.61 -8.67 -4.77
CA GLU A 21 -9.01 -7.37 -4.46
C GLU A 21 -8.11 -7.45 -3.23
N ARG A 22 -8.58 -8.13 -2.19
CA ARG A 22 -7.78 -8.33 -0.97
C ARG A 22 -6.51 -9.10 -1.24
N ALA A 23 -6.59 -10.14 -2.07
CA ALA A 23 -5.41 -10.93 -2.42
C ALA A 23 -4.37 -10.07 -3.15
N ALA A 24 -4.82 -9.20 -4.06
CA ALA A 24 -3.92 -8.30 -4.79
C ALA A 24 -3.25 -7.31 -3.85
N VAL A 25 -4.01 -6.72 -2.91
CA VAL A 25 -3.48 -5.77 -1.93
C VAL A 25 -2.49 -6.46 -0.99
N GLU A 26 -2.81 -7.67 -0.53
CA GLU A 26 -1.91 -8.44 0.34
C GLU A 26 -0.61 -8.78 -0.38
N SER A 27 -0.68 -9.06 -1.68
CA SER A 27 0.50 -9.30 -2.48
C SER A 27 1.40 -8.05 -2.53
N VAL A 28 0.80 -6.85 -2.63
CA VAL A 28 1.55 -5.59 -2.54
C VAL A 28 2.21 -5.47 -1.17
N ARG A 29 1.48 -5.71 -0.09
CA ARG A 29 2.04 -5.63 1.26
C ARG A 29 3.30 -6.51 1.40
N ARG A 30 3.23 -7.75 0.91
CA ARG A 30 4.38 -8.65 0.96
C ARG A 30 5.54 -8.14 0.12
N SER A 31 5.25 -7.59 -1.07
CA SER A 31 6.30 -7.08 -1.94
C SER A 31 7.00 -5.87 -1.34
N LEU A 32 6.32 -5.08 -0.50
CA LEU A 32 6.94 -3.96 0.20
C LEU A 32 7.98 -4.43 1.22
N GLU A 33 7.90 -5.64 1.69
CA GLU A 33 8.91 -6.20 2.60
C GLU A 33 10.24 -6.43 1.89
N ASP A 34 10.19 -6.71 0.59
CA ASP A 34 11.39 -6.91 -0.22
C ASP A 34 11.85 -5.63 -0.91
N ASP A 35 10.91 -4.78 -1.30
CA ASP A 35 11.20 -3.55 -2.03
C ASP A 35 10.30 -2.42 -1.54
N PRO A 36 10.63 -1.80 -0.39
CA PRO A 36 9.79 -0.76 0.20
C PRO A 36 9.72 0.53 -0.61
N ALA A 37 10.65 0.75 -1.52
CA ALA A 37 10.68 1.98 -2.32
C ALA A 37 10.05 1.79 -3.70
N GLN A 38 9.35 0.71 -3.94
CA GLN A 38 8.82 0.38 -5.27
C GLN A 38 7.74 1.33 -5.78
N GLY A 39 7.00 1.95 -4.86
CA GLY A 39 5.91 2.82 -5.22
C GLY A 39 6.38 4.17 -5.75
N ARG A 40 5.46 4.89 -6.40
CA ARG A 40 5.71 6.24 -6.87
C ARG A 40 5.72 7.19 -5.68
N GLY A 41 6.75 8.06 -5.59
CA GLY A 41 6.83 9.02 -4.50
C GLY A 41 5.74 10.07 -4.54
N LEU A 42 5.27 10.46 -3.37
CA LEU A 42 4.32 11.55 -3.19
C LEU A 42 5.01 12.66 -2.40
N PRO A 43 4.58 13.92 -2.56
CA PRO A 43 5.16 15.03 -1.77
C PRO A 43 4.98 14.77 -0.28
N ASP A 44 6.07 14.97 0.49
CA ASP A 44 6.07 14.79 1.93
C ASP A 44 6.97 15.84 2.56
N ALA A 45 6.56 16.38 3.71
CA ALA A 45 7.33 17.39 4.42
C ALA A 45 8.48 16.80 5.24
N ASP A 46 8.40 15.53 5.63
CA ASP A 46 9.43 14.88 6.44
C ASP A 46 10.44 14.16 5.55
N PRO A 47 11.71 14.63 5.51
CA PRO A 47 12.72 14.01 4.63
C PRO A 47 13.11 12.59 5.06
N ARG A 48 12.74 12.15 6.26
CA ARG A 48 13.09 10.81 6.75
C ARG A 48 12.00 9.78 6.52
N SER A 49 10.82 10.21 6.10
CA SER A 49 9.74 9.30 5.74
C SER A 49 9.12 9.77 4.44
N GLU A 50 8.79 8.80 3.60
CA GLU A 50 8.26 9.06 2.27
C GLU A 50 6.87 8.50 2.14
N SER A 51 5.96 9.33 1.62
CA SER A 51 4.65 8.84 1.17
C SER A 51 4.79 8.37 -0.26
N ARG A 52 4.30 7.17 -0.54
CA ARG A 52 4.36 6.53 -1.85
C ARG A 52 3.04 5.88 -2.17
N VAL A 53 2.83 5.60 -3.43
CA VAL A 53 1.64 4.90 -3.90
C VAL A 53 2.02 3.79 -4.87
N VAL A 54 1.40 2.64 -4.69
CA VAL A 54 1.41 1.55 -5.67
C VAL A 54 0.02 1.46 -6.26
N GLU A 55 -0.08 1.56 -7.58
CA GLU A 55 -1.36 1.51 -8.27
C GLU A 55 -1.58 0.11 -8.84
N LEU A 56 -2.66 -0.53 -8.39
CA LEU A 56 -3.10 -1.81 -8.95
C LEU A 56 -4.12 -1.52 -10.04
N LEU A 57 -3.84 -2.03 -11.23
CA LEU A 57 -4.75 -1.87 -12.37
C LEU A 57 -5.94 -2.84 -12.23
N PRO A 58 -7.08 -2.54 -12.88
CA PRO A 58 -8.24 -3.43 -12.83
C PRO A 58 -7.93 -4.87 -13.24
N GLU A 59 -7.01 -5.07 -14.19
CA GLU A 59 -6.59 -6.41 -14.62
C GLU A 59 -5.93 -7.19 -13.49
N GLN A 60 -5.27 -6.49 -12.58
CA GLN A 60 -4.55 -7.12 -11.46
C GLN A 60 -5.47 -7.49 -10.30
N THR A 61 -6.58 -6.78 -10.16
CA THR A 61 -7.51 -6.98 -9.05
C THR A 61 -8.74 -7.81 -9.45
N GLY A 62 -8.96 -7.97 -10.74
CA GLY A 62 -10.16 -8.63 -11.24
C GLY A 62 -11.41 -7.77 -11.13
N GLY A 63 -11.26 -6.46 -10.97
CA GLY A 63 -12.40 -5.56 -10.82
C GLY A 63 -12.01 -4.10 -10.90
N ARG A 64 -11.90 -3.44 -9.76
CA ARG A 64 -11.58 -2.01 -9.69
C ARG A 64 -10.08 -1.79 -9.58
N GLY A 65 -9.59 -0.67 -10.11
CA GLY A 65 -8.24 -0.22 -9.80
C GLY A 65 -8.15 0.19 -8.33
N ILE A 66 -7.02 -0.08 -7.69
CA ILE A 66 -6.82 0.26 -6.28
C ILE A 66 -5.48 0.96 -6.13
N SER A 67 -5.49 2.12 -5.46
CA SER A 67 -4.26 2.81 -5.08
C SER A 67 -3.92 2.43 -3.65
N VAL A 68 -2.72 1.89 -3.45
CA VAL A 68 -2.19 1.54 -2.13
C VAL A 68 -1.25 2.65 -1.71
N VAL A 69 -1.73 3.51 -0.80
CA VAL A 69 -0.96 4.66 -0.30
C VAL A 69 -0.26 4.24 0.99
N TYR A 70 1.05 4.35 1.01
CA TYR A 70 1.84 3.95 2.17
C TYR A 70 2.94 4.95 2.46
N ARG A 71 3.48 4.85 3.67
CA ARG A 71 4.61 5.65 4.11
C ARG A 71 5.75 4.71 4.46
N TYR A 72 6.93 4.98 3.90
CA TYR A 72 8.12 4.20 4.19
C TYR A 72 9.03 5.00 5.12
N SER A 73 9.39 4.41 6.26
CA SER A 73 10.34 4.99 7.19
C SER A 73 11.63 4.17 7.17
N GLN A 74 12.71 4.78 6.69
CA GLN A 74 14.02 4.13 6.68
C GLN A 74 14.52 3.91 8.10
N ASP A 75 14.28 4.87 9.00
CA ASP A 75 14.72 4.78 10.39
C ASP A 75 14.10 3.59 11.11
N LEU A 76 12.84 3.30 10.83
CA LEU A 76 12.12 2.20 11.46
C LEU A 76 12.20 0.90 10.66
N ASP A 77 12.71 0.97 9.43
CA ASP A 77 12.71 -0.14 8.48
C ASP A 77 11.28 -0.73 8.35
N ALA A 78 10.32 0.15 8.11
CA ALA A 78 8.92 -0.24 8.09
C ALA A 78 8.12 0.58 7.07
N CYS A 79 7.10 -0.07 6.51
CA CYS A 79 6.09 0.55 5.67
C CYS A 79 4.76 0.50 6.39
N LEU A 80 4.08 1.64 6.49
CA LEU A 80 2.71 1.69 7.01
C LEU A 80 1.77 2.02 5.86
N ILE A 81 0.89 1.09 5.54
CA ILE A 81 -0.13 1.31 4.51
C ILE A 81 -1.24 2.14 5.13
N LEU A 82 -1.36 3.39 4.68
CA LEU A 82 -2.25 4.38 5.28
C LEU A 82 -3.67 4.28 4.74
N TRP A 83 -3.80 4.10 3.43
CA TRP A 83 -5.10 4.13 2.75
C TRP A 83 -5.11 3.14 1.60
N LEU A 84 -6.29 2.60 1.33
CA LEU A 84 -6.59 1.85 0.11
C LEU A 84 -7.71 2.61 -0.58
N ILE A 85 -7.44 3.09 -1.79
CA ILE A 85 -8.42 3.88 -2.54
C ILE A 85 -8.85 3.05 -3.75
N ALA A 86 -10.07 2.50 -3.66
CA ALA A 86 -10.63 1.73 -4.75
C ALA A 86 -11.33 2.66 -5.73
N GLY A 87 -11.07 2.48 -7.02
CA GLY A 87 -11.69 3.25 -8.07
C GLY A 87 -13.16 2.91 -8.27
N PRO A 88 -13.84 3.69 -9.10
CA PRO A 88 -15.25 3.44 -9.42
C PRO A 88 -15.46 2.15 -10.23
#